data_b77890fb3d7106ff017f9888590359df
#
_entry.id   b77890fb3d7106ff017f9888590359df
#
_cell.length_a   1.000
_cell.length_b   1.000
_cell.length_c   1.000
_cell.angle_alpha   90.00
_cell.angle_beta   90.00
_cell.angle_gamma   90.00
#
_symmetry.space_group_name_H-M   'P 1'
#
loop_
_entity.id
_entity.type
_entity.pdbx_description
1 polymer ?
#
loop_
_entity_poly.entity_id
_entity_poly.type
_entity_poly.pdbx_seq_one_letter_code
_entity_poly.pdbx_strand_id
1 'polypeptide(L)'
;EVQLVESGGGLVQPGRSLRLSCAASGFTFDDYAMHWVRQAPGKGLEWVSGISWNSGTIGYADSVKGRFIISRDNAKNSLYLQMNSLRAEDTALYYCAGGGTMVRGVIAGGGTHPVDDYYGMDVWGQGTTVTVSS
;
A
#
# COMPACT_ATOMS: atom_id res chain seq x y z
N GLU A 1 -2.73 1.18 21.89
CA GLU A 1 -3.03 0.15 20.90
C GLU A 1 -2.65 0.63 19.51
N VAL A 2 -1.92 -0.19 18.79
CA VAL A 2 -1.50 0.13 17.42
C VAL A 2 -2.67 -0.11 16.48
N GLN A 3 -2.97 0.87 15.64
CA GLN A 3 -4.03 0.75 14.64
C GLN A 3 -3.62 1.34 13.30
N LEU A 4 -4.01 0.66 12.25
CA LEU A 4 -4.00 1.16 10.88
C LEU A 4 -5.42 1.01 10.34
N VAL A 5 -6.01 2.10 9.86
CA VAL A 5 -7.39 2.10 9.37
C VAL A 5 -7.42 2.64 7.94
N GLU A 6 -7.73 1.76 7.01
CA GLU A 6 -7.85 2.10 5.59
C GLU A 6 -9.24 2.63 5.28
N SER A 7 -9.33 3.49 4.28
CA SER A 7 -10.58 4.01 3.74
C SER A 7 -10.41 4.41 2.28
N GLY A 8 -11.54 4.69 1.62
CA GLY A 8 -11.54 5.16 0.23
C GLY A 8 -11.87 4.10 -0.80
N GLY A 9 -12.01 2.85 -0.40
CA GLY A 9 -12.42 1.79 -1.32
C GLY A 9 -13.86 1.93 -1.78
N GLY A 10 -14.21 1.19 -2.81
CA GLY A 10 -15.55 1.20 -3.35
C GLY A 10 -15.62 0.55 -4.71
N LEU A 11 -16.79 0.66 -5.32
CA LEU A 11 -17.07 0.17 -6.67
C LEU A 11 -16.80 1.30 -7.66
N VAL A 12 -16.03 1.00 -8.69
CA VAL A 12 -15.63 1.99 -9.69
C VAL A 12 -15.51 1.33 -11.06
N GLN A 13 -15.77 2.10 -12.11
CA GLN A 13 -15.66 1.62 -13.49
C GLN A 13 -14.20 1.59 -13.96
N PRO A 14 -13.85 0.69 -14.89
CA PRO A 14 -12.52 0.67 -15.49
C PRO A 14 -12.16 2.03 -16.09
N GLY A 15 -10.89 2.40 -15.97
CA GLY A 15 -10.38 3.67 -16.45
C GLY A 15 -10.53 4.82 -15.46
N ARG A 16 -11.30 4.64 -14.42
CA ARG A 16 -11.51 5.68 -13.39
C ARG A 16 -10.40 5.65 -12.36
N SER A 17 -10.49 6.56 -11.39
CA SER A 17 -9.51 6.72 -10.32
C SER A 17 -10.17 6.58 -8.95
N LEU A 18 -9.38 6.13 -7.99
CA LEU A 18 -9.73 6.14 -6.56
C LEU A 18 -8.50 6.58 -5.77
N ARG A 19 -8.73 7.13 -4.60
CA ARG A 19 -7.66 7.43 -3.65
C ARG A 19 -7.93 6.72 -2.35
N LEU A 20 -7.00 5.85 -1.95
CA LEU A 20 -7.05 5.18 -0.65
C LEU A 20 -6.28 6.00 0.37
N SER A 21 -6.75 5.94 1.61
CA SER A 21 -6.09 6.57 2.76
C SER A 21 -5.90 5.53 3.85
N CYS A 22 -4.86 5.70 4.65
CA CYS A 22 -4.61 4.89 5.82
C CYS A 22 -4.24 5.81 6.97
N ALA A 23 -5.00 5.76 8.04
CA ALA A 23 -4.73 6.54 9.24
C ALA A 23 -4.07 5.66 10.29
N ALA A 24 -2.91 6.09 10.78
CA ALA A 24 -2.12 5.33 11.76
C ALA A 24 -2.23 5.96 13.13
N SER A 25 -2.25 5.12 14.16
CA SER A 25 -2.23 5.56 15.55
C SER A 25 -1.58 4.51 16.44
N GLY A 26 -1.09 4.95 17.60
CA GLY A 26 -0.53 4.06 18.63
C GLY A 26 0.95 3.74 18.43
N PHE A 27 1.63 4.32 17.46
CA PHE A 27 3.06 4.13 17.25
C PHE A 27 3.65 5.36 16.55
N THR A 28 4.98 5.45 16.52
CA THR A 28 5.66 6.56 15.87
C THR A 28 5.69 6.31 14.38
N PHE A 29 4.73 6.92 13.68
CA PHE A 29 4.50 6.67 12.25
C PHE A 29 5.74 6.93 11.39
N ASP A 30 6.47 8.01 11.67
CA ASP A 30 7.63 8.38 10.88
C ASP A 30 8.88 7.55 11.16
N ASP A 31 8.82 6.57 12.06
CA ASP A 31 9.89 5.59 12.22
C ASP A 31 9.75 4.42 11.24
N TYR A 32 8.62 4.30 10.55
CA TYR A 32 8.29 3.11 9.77
C TYR A 32 8.24 3.38 8.28
N ALA A 33 8.80 2.45 7.50
CA ALA A 33 8.41 2.32 6.10
C ALA A 33 6.96 1.86 6.05
N MET A 34 6.20 2.38 5.09
CA MET A 34 4.78 2.06 4.94
C MET A 34 4.52 1.48 3.56
N HIS A 35 3.57 0.56 3.48
CA HIS A 35 3.29 -0.20 2.27
C HIS A 35 1.82 -0.36 2.01
N TRP A 36 1.49 -0.54 0.76
CA TRP A 36 0.20 -1.06 0.31
C TRP A 36 0.40 -2.47 -0.23
N VAL A 37 -0.43 -3.39 0.24
CA VAL A 37 -0.43 -4.80 -0.16
C VAL A 37 -1.86 -5.15 -0.50
N ARG A 38 -2.10 -5.93 -1.55
CA ARG A 38 -3.46 -6.29 -1.96
C ARG A 38 -3.63 -7.79 -2.06
N GLN A 39 -4.89 -8.22 -1.95
CA GLN A 39 -5.26 -9.61 -2.14
C GLN A 39 -6.48 -9.68 -3.04
N ALA A 40 -6.28 -10.16 -4.28
CA ALA A 40 -7.38 -10.39 -5.20
C ALA A 40 -8.18 -11.63 -4.78
N PRO A 41 -9.46 -11.73 -5.16
CA PRO A 41 -10.29 -12.88 -4.78
C PRO A 41 -9.64 -14.20 -5.16
N GLY A 42 -9.50 -15.09 -4.17
CA GLY A 42 -8.94 -16.41 -4.40
C GLY A 42 -7.45 -16.45 -4.65
N LYS A 43 -6.73 -15.35 -4.47
CA LYS A 43 -5.29 -15.29 -4.73
C LYS A 43 -4.52 -14.91 -3.47
N GLY A 44 -3.20 -15.01 -3.53
CA GLY A 44 -2.33 -14.63 -2.43
C GLY A 44 -2.12 -13.14 -2.34
N LEU A 45 -1.35 -12.73 -1.34
CA LEU A 45 -0.98 -11.33 -1.16
C LEU A 45 -0.02 -10.89 -2.27
N GLU A 46 -0.22 -9.67 -2.74
CA GLU A 46 0.67 -9.02 -3.70
C GLU A 46 1.09 -7.66 -3.16
N TRP A 47 2.40 -7.45 -3.02
CA TRP A 47 2.93 -6.14 -2.66
C TRP A 47 2.68 -5.16 -3.81
N VAL A 48 2.14 -3.99 -3.51
CA VAL A 48 1.76 -2.98 -4.49
C VAL A 48 2.77 -1.85 -4.54
N SER A 49 3.09 -1.27 -3.39
CA SER A 49 3.96 -0.10 -3.31
C SER A 49 4.45 0.09 -1.88
N GLY A 50 5.60 0.73 -1.75
CA GLY A 50 6.16 1.06 -0.45
C GLY A 50 6.88 2.40 -0.48
N ILE A 51 6.98 3.03 0.68
CA ILE A 51 7.58 4.35 0.84
C ILE A 51 8.35 4.41 2.17
N SER A 52 9.57 4.94 2.11
CA SER A 52 10.40 5.09 3.30
C SER A 52 9.85 6.18 4.22
N TRP A 53 10.41 6.26 5.44
CA TRP A 53 9.95 7.20 6.47
C TRP A 53 9.89 8.66 5.99
N ASN A 54 10.85 9.07 5.20
CA ASN A 54 11.00 10.46 4.73
C ASN A 54 10.57 10.65 3.28
N SER A 55 9.90 9.66 2.69
CA SER A 55 9.50 9.64 1.27
C SER A 55 10.69 9.64 0.30
N GLY A 56 11.89 9.41 0.80
CA GLY A 56 13.09 9.44 -0.04
C GLY A 56 13.27 8.22 -0.92
N THR A 57 12.61 7.12 -0.58
CA THR A 57 12.66 5.88 -1.34
C THR A 57 11.24 5.38 -1.58
N ILE A 58 10.90 5.17 -2.84
CA ILE A 58 9.57 4.71 -3.24
C ILE A 58 9.73 3.56 -4.24
N GLY A 59 8.93 2.51 -4.07
CA GLY A 59 8.90 1.38 -4.98
C GLY A 59 7.49 1.02 -5.37
N TYR A 60 7.34 0.42 -6.55
CA TYR A 60 6.07 -0.05 -7.09
C TYR A 60 6.23 -1.43 -7.70
N ALA A 61 5.18 -2.25 -7.60
CA ALA A 61 5.09 -3.47 -8.41
C ALA A 61 4.96 -3.10 -9.88
N ASP A 62 5.50 -3.94 -10.75
CA ASP A 62 5.46 -3.69 -12.19
C ASP A 62 4.03 -3.54 -12.71
N SER A 63 3.08 -4.27 -12.12
CA SER A 63 1.68 -4.25 -12.54
C SER A 63 1.00 -2.90 -12.31
N VAL A 64 1.56 -2.03 -11.48
CA VAL A 64 0.94 -0.74 -11.14
C VAL A 64 1.79 0.47 -11.49
N LYS A 65 3.03 0.26 -11.95
CA LYS A 65 3.91 1.38 -12.33
C LYS A 65 3.26 2.27 -13.37
N GLY A 66 3.39 3.58 -13.16
CA GLY A 66 2.83 4.58 -14.08
C GLY A 66 1.34 4.85 -13.86
N ARG A 67 0.67 4.06 -13.04
CA ARG A 67 -0.76 4.24 -12.75
C ARG A 67 -1.04 4.61 -11.30
N PHE A 68 -0.29 4.04 -10.36
CA PHE A 68 -0.49 4.27 -8.93
C PHE A 68 0.60 5.17 -8.38
N ILE A 69 0.24 6.01 -7.42
CA ILE A 69 1.16 6.93 -6.74
C ILE A 69 0.98 6.78 -5.25
N ILE A 70 2.03 6.37 -4.55
CA ILE A 70 2.06 6.32 -3.09
C ILE A 70 2.59 7.65 -2.55
N SER A 71 2.04 8.08 -1.42
CA SER A 71 2.53 9.25 -0.71
C SER A 71 2.21 9.12 0.77
N ARG A 72 2.84 9.94 1.59
CA ARG A 72 2.58 9.97 3.03
C ARG A 72 2.67 11.39 3.56
N ASP A 73 1.96 11.63 4.66
CA ASP A 73 2.01 12.86 5.42
C ASP A 73 2.29 12.49 6.88
N ASN A 74 3.53 12.63 7.29
CA ASN A 74 3.94 12.22 8.63
C ASN A 74 3.31 13.11 9.72
N ALA A 75 3.01 14.36 9.42
CA ALA A 75 2.34 15.25 10.37
C ALA A 75 0.91 14.81 10.67
N LYS A 76 0.28 14.13 9.71
CA LYS A 76 -1.09 13.60 9.85
C LYS A 76 -1.11 12.11 10.13
N ASN A 77 0.02 11.45 10.27
CA ASN A 77 0.12 10.00 10.44
C ASN A 77 -0.69 9.26 9.38
N SER A 78 -0.54 9.68 8.13
CA SER A 78 -1.38 9.16 7.04
C SER A 78 -0.55 8.69 5.85
N LEU A 79 -1.02 7.62 5.24
CA LEU A 79 -0.49 7.03 4.01
C LEU A 79 -1.58 7.08 2.95
N TYR A 80 -1.20 7.32 1.71
CA TYR A 80 -2.15 7.46 0.59
C TYR A 80 -1.73 6.60 -0.59
N LEU A 81 -2.71 6.18 -1.37
CA LEU A 81 -2.49 5.53 -2.67
C LEU A 81 -3.47 6.14 -3.67
N GLN A 82 -2.95 6.91 -4.62
CA GLN A 82 -3.72 7.41 -5.74
C GLN A 82 -3.68 6.33 -6.83
N MET A 83 -4.83 5.80 -7.17
CA MET A 83 -4.94 4.74 -8.17
C MET A 83 -5.64 5.30 -9.40
N ASN A 84 -4.90 5.41 -10.49
CA ASN A 84 -5.40 5.93 -11.77
C ASN A 84 -5.52 4.81 -12.79
N SER A 85 -6.34 5.03 -13.81
CA SER A 85 -6.51 4.08 -14.92
C SER A 85 -6.80 2.67 -14.42
N LEU A 86 -7.76 2.56 -13.52
CA LEU A 86 -8.08 1.30 -12.86
C LEU A 86 -8.53 0.25 -13.86
N ARG A 87 -8.13 -0.99 -13.61
CA ARG A 87 -8.43 -2.17 -14.42
C ARG A 87 -9.19 -3.20 -13.59
N ALA A 88 -9.88 -4.12 -14.26
CA ALA A 88 -10.60 -5.18 -13.57
C ALA A 88 -9.67 -6.00 -12.65
N GLU A 89 -8.43 -6.24 -13.07
CA GLU A 89 -7.45 -6.99 -12.29
C GLU A 89 -6.93 -6.24 -11.07
N ASP A 90 -7.26 -4.96 -10.90
CA ASP A 90 -6.96 -4.22 -9.68
C ASP A 90 -7.98 -4.49 -8.56
N THR A 91 -9.05 -5.22 -8.86
CA THR A 91 -10.04 -5.63 -7.87
C THR A 91 -9.38 -6.46 -6.78
N ALA A 92 -9.44 -6.00 -5.55
CA ALA A 92 -8.80 -6.65 -4.42
C ALA A 92 -9.19 -5.99 -3.11
N LEU A 93 -8.83 -6.65 -2.02
CA LEU A 93 -8.78 -6.06 -0.69
C LEU A 93 -7.39 -5.43 -0.53
N TYR A 94 -7.34 -4.13 -0.25
CA TYR A 94 -6.10 -3.38 -0.13
C TYR A 94 -5.78 -3.13 1.33
N TYR A 95 -4.61 -3.57 1.76
CA TYR A 95 -4.11 -3.44 3.12
C TYR A 95 -3.03 -2.37 3.19
N CYS A 96 -3.08 -1.58 4.25
CA CYS A 96 -2.00 -0.72 4.70
C CYS A 96 -1.14 -1.54 5.66
N ALA A 97 0.17 -1.47 5.54
CA ALA A 97 1.08 -2.19 6.41
C ALA A 97 2.29 -1.32 6.73
N GLY A 98 2.81 -1.46 7.94
CA GLY A 98 3.99 -0.76 8.40
C GLY A 98 5.08 -1.71 8.84
N GLY A 99 6.32 -1.31 8.63
CA GLY A 99 7.48 -2.11 8.97
C GLY A 99 8.32 -2.45 7.75
N GLY A 100 9.21 -3.43 7.93
CA GLY A 100 10.21 -3.64 6.92
C GLY A 100 11.14 -2.43 6.83
N THR A 101 12.16 -2.51 6.04
CA THR A 101 13.12 -1.42 5.92
C THR A 101 13.32 -1.11 4.44
N MET A 102 13.19 0.15 4.10
CA MET A 102 13.57 0.62 2.78
C MET A 102 14.93 1.26 2.88
N VAL A 103 15.93 0.66 2.23
CA VAL A 103 17.31 1.10 2.30
C VAL A 103 17.78 1.47 0.90
N ARG A 104 18.04 2.77 0.68
CA ARG A 104 18.67 3.29 -0.53
C ARG A 104 18.08 2.73 -1.84
N GLY A 105 16.78 2.78 -1.97
CA GLY A 105 16.11 2.32 -3.18
C GLY A 105 15.75 0.84 -3.21
N VAL A 106 16.06 0.13 -2.13
CA VAL A 106 15.75 -1.28 -2.01
C VAL A 106 14.84 -1.48 -0.81
N ILE A 107 13.82 -2.29 -0.96
CA ILE A 107 13.01 -2.73 0.16
C ILE A 107 13.78 -3.87 0.82
N ALA A 108 14.25 -3.64 2.06
CA ALA A 108 15.01 -4.64 2.77
C ALA A 108 14.11 -5.76 3.26
N GLY A 109 14.71 -6.91 3.41
CA GLY A 109 13.99 -8.14 3.77
C GLY A 109 13.80 -9.02 2.59
N GLY A 110 13.63 -8.45 1.45
CA GLY A 110 13.32 -9.31 0.40
C GLY A 110 14.48 -9.47 -0.50
N GLY A 111 14.87 -9.07 -0.97
CA GLY A 111 15.56 -9.38 -2.12
C GLY A 111 14.81 -8.91 -3.32
N THR A 112 14.79 -9.70 -4.28
CA THR A 112 14.26 -9.33 -5.59
C THR A 112 12.78 -9.62 -5.75
N HIS A 113 12.16 -10.35 -4.83
CA HIS A 113 10.76 -10.73 -4.96
C HIS A 113 9.89 -9.99 -3.95
N PRO A 114 8.80 -9.33 -4.39
CA PRO A 114 7.97 -8.54 -3.48
C PRO A 114 7.40 -9.34 -2.31
N VAL A 115 7.18 -10.63 -2.48
CA VAL A 115 6.63 -11.49 -1.42
C VAL A 115 7.56 -11.52 -0.21
N ASP A 116 8.86 -11.42 -0.43
CA ASP A 116 9.83 -11.49 0.66
C ASP A 116 9.71 -10.31 1.62
N ASP A 117 9.16 -9.20 1.16
CA ASP A 117 9.02 -7.99 1.96
C ASP A 117 7.90 -8.09 2.99
N TYR A 118 6.96 -9.02 2.82
CA TYR A 118 5.84 -9.16 3.74
C TYR A 118 6.31 -9.56 5.13
N TYR A 119 7.37 -10.31 5.21
CA TYR A 119 7.86 -10.84 6.48
C TYR A 119 8.49 -9.76 7.37
N GLY A 120 8.81 -8.61 6.80
CA GLY A 120 9.34 -7.50 7.56
C GLY A 120 8.29 -6.53 8.07
N MET A 121 7.00 -6.77 7.81
CA MET A 121 5.94 -5.85 8.18
C MET A 121 5.34 -6.23 9.52
N ASP A 122 5.40 -5.31 10.47
CA ASP A 122 5.04 -5.57 11.86
C ASP A 122 3.58 -5.27 12.16
N VAL A 123 2.96 -4.35 11.43
CA VAL A 123 1.59 -3.90 11.69
C VAL A 123 0.80 -3.88 10.40
N TRP A 124 -0.49 -4.26 10.51
CA TRP A 124 -1.40 -4.38 9.36
C TRP A 124 -2.75 -3.79 9.69
N GLY A 125 -3.38 -3.16 8.72
CA GLY A 125 -4.77 -2.78 8.79
C GLY A 125 -5.69 -3.96 8.43
N GLN A 126 -7.00 -3.71 8.45
CA GLN A 126 -8.00 -4.72 8.10
C GLN A 126 -8.34 -4.71 6.61
N GLY A 127 -7.94 -3.69 5.92
CA GLY A 127 -8.15 -3.58 4.49
C GLY A 127 -9.38 -2.80 4.09
N THR A 128 -9.35 -2.29 2.86
CA THR A 128 -10.49 -1.65 2.21
C THR A 128 -10.67 -2.29 0.83
N THR A 129 -11.92 -2.60 0.46
CA THR A 129 -12.20 -3.32 -0.78
C THR A 129 -12.32 -2.35 -1.95
N VAL A 130 -11.63 -2.67 -3.03
CA VAL A 130 -11.76 -1.98 -4.31
C VAL A 130 -12.29 -2.98 -5.33
N THR A 131 -13.41 -2.64 -5.96
CA THR A 131 -14.02 -3.46 -7.02
C THR A 131 -14.08 -2.63 -8.29
N VAL A 132 -13.41 -3.10 -9.33
CA VAL A 132 -13.38 -2.44 -10.64
C VAL A 132 -14.21 -3.27 -11.60
N SER A 133 -15.35 -2.75 -12.01
CA SER A 133 -16.31 -3.47 -12.83
C SER A 133 -17.15 -2.51 -13.67
N SER A 134 -17.42 -2.91 -14.87
CA SER A 134 -18.28 -2.13 -15.77
C SER A 134 -19.78 -2.31 -15.48
#